data_84dbe4010e21947f7914ff5c1a40b384
#
_entry.id   84dbe4010e21947f7914ff5c1a40b384
#
_cell.length_a   1.000
_cell.length_b   1.000
_cell.length_c   1.000
_cell.angle_alpha   90.00
_cell.angle_beta   90.00
_cell.angle_gamma   90.00
#
_symmetry.space_group_name_H-M   'P 1'
#
loop_
_entity.id
_entity.type
_entity.pdbx_description
1 polymer ?
#
loop_
_entity_poly.entity_id
_entity_poly.type
_entity_poly.pdbx_seq_one_letter_code
_entity_poly.pdbx_strand_id
1 'polypeptide(L)'
;IHLTGGKTVEIPLKEENNFRLTPDELRAAITEKTKLLILPFPANPMGAIMEKADMEAIADIVRGTDIMVLTDEIYAELTYGKKHFSFASIPDMRERTIVVNGFSKAYAMTGWRMGFTAAPAPITREMFKIHQFAIMCAPTTSQYAAVEALRSGDEAVAKMVEEYDMRRRLIVSGFNELGLTCREPKGAFYAFPCISSTGMSSDEFCETLLKERRVALVPGTAFGQGGEGFVRASYCYSTEHILEALSRI
;
A
#
# COMPACT_ATOMS: atom_id res chain seq x y z
N ILE A 1 -10.12 12.73 -6.90
CA ILE A 1 -11.56 12.38 -7.15
C ILE A 1 -12.40 13.60 -6.80
N HIS A 2 -12.36 14.11 -5.56
CA HIS A 2 -13.19 15.26 -5.14
C HIS A 2 -12.99 16.53 -5.99
N LEU A 3 -11.74 16.84 -6.36
CA LEU A 3 -11.42 18.00 -7.22
C LEU A 3 -12.10 17.96 -8.60
N THR A 4 -12.49 16.79 -9.06
CA THR A 4 -13.18 16.60 -10.35
C THR A 4 -14.69 16.37 -10.18
N GLY A 5 -15.23 16.55 -8.97
CA GLY A 5 -16.65 16.33 -8.66
C GLY A 5 -17.04 14.85 -8.55
N GLY A 6 -16.06 13.94 -8.53
CA GLY A 6 -16.31 12.53 -8.33
C GLY A 6 -16.67 12.21 -6.86
N LYS A 7 -17.47 11.16 -6.67
CA LYS A 7 -17.80 10.61 -5.35
C LYS A 7 -16.98 9.35 -5.09
N THR A 8 -16.31 9.29 -3.94
CA THR A 8 -15.65 8.09 -3.47
C THR A 8 -16.63 7.16 -2.76
N VAL A 9 -16.48 5.86 -3.01
CA VAL A 9 -17.11 4.78 -2.25
C VAL A 9 -15.98 3.95 -1.68
N GLU A 10 -15.82 3.97 -0.37
CA GLU A 10 -14.81 3.20 0.33
C GLU A 10 -15.31 1.78 0.58
N ILE A 11 -14.44 0.80 0.35
CA ILE A 11 -14.68 -0.60 0.70
C ILE A 11 -13.73 -0.96 1.84
N PRO A 12 -14.21 -1.03 3.09
CA PRO A 12 -13.38 -1.39 4.23
C PRO A 12 -12.85 -2.81 4.08
N LEU A 13 -11.53 -2.97 4.08
CA LEU A 13 -10.90 -4.28 4.06
C LEU A 13 -10.90 -4.87 5.47
N LYS A 14 -11.38 -6.10 5.60
CA LYS A 14 -11.60 -6.75 6.90
C LYS A 14 -10.46 -7.68 7.28
N GLU A 15 -10.15 -7.68 8.57
CA GLU A 15 -9.13 -8.58 9.13
C GLU A 15 -9.45 -10.06 8.88
N GLU A 16 -10.72 -10.47 8.97
CA GLU A 16 -11.17 -11.84 8.71
C GLU A 16 -10.80 -12.35 7.30
N ASN A 17 -10.73 -11.42 6.31
CA ASN A 17 -10.31 -11.69 4.93
C ASN A 17 -8.81 -11.41 4.72
N ASN A 18 -8.00 -11.31 5.78
CA ASN A 18 -6.60 -10.90 5.73
C ASN A 18 -6.41 -9.53 5.04
N PHE A 19 -7.36 -8.62 5.21
CA PHE A 19 -7.41 -7.30 4.56
C PHE A 19 -7.33 -7.36 3.03
N ARG A 20 -7.87 -8.41 2.41
CA ARG A 20 -8.02 -8.54 0.96
C ARG A 20 -9.40 -8.05 0.54
N LEU A 21 -9.48 -7.49 -0.64
CA LEU A 21 -10.75 -7.16 -1.28
C LEU A 21 -11.41 -8.46 -1.77
N THR A 22 -12.64 -8.72 -1.35
CA THR A 22 -13.41 -9.86 -1.83
C THR A 22 -14.29 -9.49 -3.03
N PRO A 23 -14.59 -10.46 -3.93
CA PRO A 23 -15.52 -10.24 -5.04
C PRO A 23 -16.89 -9.72 -4.60
N ASP A 24 -17.43 -10.19 -3.49
CA ASP A 24 -18.75 -9.79 -3.01
C ASP A 24 -18.77 -8.37 -2.47
N GLU A 25 -17.72 -7.95 -1.77
CA GLU A 25 -17.55 -6.55 -1.33
C GLU A 25 -17.47 -5.60 -2.54
N LEU A 26 -16.73 -6.00 -3.58
CA LEU A 26 -16.66 -5.19 -4.79
C LEU A 26 -18.01 -5.13 -5.52
N ARG A 27 -18.71 -6.26 -5.69
CA ARG A 27 -20.04 -6.27 -6.33
C ARG A 27 -21.04 -5.39 -5.59
N ALA A 28 -21.01 -5.41 -4.25
CA ALA A 28 -21.89 -4.59 -3.43
C ALA A 28 -21.62 -3.07 -3.58
N ALA A 29 -20.37 -2.68 -3.91
CA ALA A 29 -19.97 -1.28 -4.05
C ALA A 29 -20.16 -0.73 -5.48
N ILE A 30 -20.18 -1.57 -6.50
CA ILE A 30 -20.32 -1.16 -7.91
C ILE A 30 -21.77 -0.73 -8.21
N THR A 31 -21.88 0.36 -8.96
CA THR A 31 -23.14 0.85 -9.52
C THR A 31 -22.92 1.24 -10.99
N GLU A 32 -24.00 1.55 -11.71
CA GLU A 32 -23.93 2.07 -13.08
C GLU A 32 -23.12 3.36 -13.22
N LYS A 33 -22.93 4.07 -12.11
CA LYS A 33 -22.14 5.31 -12.05
C LYS A 33 -20.66 5.07 -11.78
N THR A 34 -20.26 3.84 -11.46
CA THR A 34 -18.87 3.51 -11.16
C THR A 34 -18.02 3.63 -12.43
N LYS A 35 -16.94 4.44 -12.36
CA LYS A 35 -16.03 4.69 -13.48
C LYS A 35 -14.62 4.22 -13.22
N LEU A 36 -14.20 4.19 -11.94
CA LEU A 36 -12.83 3.87 -11.56
C LEU A 36 -12.83 3.00 -10.31
N LEU A 37 -12.12 1.89 -10.38
CA LEU A 37 -11.72 1.07 -9.24
C LEU A 37 -10.25 1.38 -8.92
N ILE A 38 -9.94 1.65 -7.65
CA ILE A 38 -8.57 1.87 -7.18
C ILE A 38 -8.15 0.69 -6.32
N LEU A 39 -7.06 0.03 -6.68
CA LEU A 39 -6.48 -1.13 -6.00
C LEU A 39 -5.06 -0.80 -5.50
N PRO A 40 -4.90 -0.35 -4.25
CA PRO A 40 -3.59 0.00 -3.70
C PRO A 40 -2.95 -1.21 -3.01
N PHE A 41 -2.43 -2.17 -3.78
CA PHE A 41 -1.77 -3.38 -3.28
C PHE A 41 -0.37 -3.54 -3.85
N PRO A 42 0.63 -3.94 -3.00
CA PRO A 42 0.57 -4.21 -1.56
C PRO A 42 0.12 -3.00 -0.74
N ALA A 43 -0.74 -3.23 0.25
CA ALA A 43 -1.49 -2.18 0.92
C ALA A 43 -0.71 -1.47 2.04
N ASN A 44 -0.88 -0.16 2.12
CA ASN A 44 -0.60 0.65 3.30
C ASN A 44 -1.96 1.02 3.91
N PRO A 45 -2.26 0.68 5.18
CA PRO A 45 -1.32 0.37 6.28
C PRO A 45 -1.09 -1.12 6.59
N MET A 46 -1.88 -2.05 6.05
CA MET A 46 -1.98 -3.42 6.53
C MET A 46 -0.88 -4.37 6.01
N GLY A 47 -0.14 -3.97 4.96
CA GLY A 47 0.80 -4.86 4.30
C GLY A 47 0.14 -6.07 3.61
N ALA A 48 -1.15 -6.00 3.35
CA ALA A 48 -1.88 -7.03 2.61
C ALA A 48 -1.46 -7.06 1.14
N ILE A 49 -1.48 -8.24 0.55
CA ILE A 49 -1.31 -8.45 -0.89
C ILE A 49 -2.55 -9.12 -1.46
N MET A 50 -2.83 -8.89 -2.73
CA MET A 50 -3.78 -9.68 -3.51
C MET A 50 -2.99 -10.72 -4.31
N GLU A 51 -3.41 -11.98 -4.23
CA GLU A 51 -2.80 -13.05 -5.03
C GLU A 51 -3.40 -13.07 -6.44
N LYS A 52 -2.79 -13.83 -7.34
CA LYS A 52 -3.28 -13.95 -8.72
C LYS A 52 -4.76 -14.32 -8.78
N ALA A 53 -5.18 -15.31 -8.00
CA ALA A 53 -6.58 -15.77 -7.98
C ALA A 53 -7.54 -14.67 -7.47
N ASP A 54 -7.13 -13.89 -6.47
CA ASP A 54 -7.91 -12.74 -5.99
C ASP A 54 -8.08 -11.71 -7.09
N MET A 55 -6.98 -11.35 -7.77
CA MET A 55 -6.98 -10.37 -8.86
C MET A 55 -7.79 -10.85 -10.06
N GLU A 56 -7.74 -12.14 -10.42
CA GLU A 56 -8.56 -12.73 -11.48
C GLU A 56 -10.05 -12.65 -11.14
N ALA A 57 -10.43 -12.94 -9.90
CA ALA A 57 -11.82 -12.84 -9.45
C ALA A 57 -12.35 -11.38 -9.47
N ILE A 58 -11.49 -10.40 -9.20
CA ILE A 58 -11.84 -8.98 -9.35
C ILE A 58 -11.92 -8.60 -10.84
N ALA A 59 -11.03 -9.12 -11.68
CA ALA A 59 -11.06 -8.89 -13.13
C ALA A 59 -12.35 -9.40 -13.77
N ASP A 60 -12.85 -10.54 -13.33
CA ASP A 60 -14.13 -11.12 -13.82
C ASP A 60 -15.32 -10.19 -13.55
N ILE A 61 -15.28 -9.41 -12.48
CA ILE A 61 -16.34 -8.44 -12.16
C ILE A 61 -16.29 -7.22 -13.07
N VAL A 62 -15.10 -6.72 -13.37
CA VAL A 62 -14.94 -5.52 -14.22
C VAL A 62 -14.96 -5.83 -15.71
N ARG A 63 -14.82 -7.11 -16.08
CA ARG A 63 -14.91 -7.56 -17.47
C ARG A 63 -16.31 -7.29 -18.03
N GLY A 64 -16.38 -6.75 -19.23
CA GLY A 64 -17.64 -6.37 -19.86
C GLY A 64 -18.28 -5.06 -19.35
N THR A 65 -17.59 -4.34 -18.46
CA THR A 65 -17.99 -3.00 -18.01
C THR A 65 -17.08 -1.90 -18.57
N ASP A 66 -17.46 -0.63 -18.38
CA ASP A 66 -16.63 0.54 -18.73
C ASP A 66 -15.74 0.99 -17.56
N ILE A 67 -15.63 0.20 -16.49
CA ILE A 67 -14.84 0.53 -15.31
C ILE A 67 -13.36 0.45 -15.65
N MET A 68 -12.64 1.54 -15.42
CA MET A 68 -11.19 1.60 -15.44
C MET A 68 -10.63 1.13 -14.09
N VAL A 69 -9.43 0.55 -14.10
CA VAL A 69 -8.76 0.12 -12.87
C VAL A 69 -7.45 0.88 -12.72
N LEU A 70 -7.25 1.52 -11.57
CA LEU A 70 -5.97 2.11 -11.19
C LEU A 70 -5.35 1.21 -10.13
N THR A 71 -4.17 0.67 -10.41
CA THR A 71 -3.40 -0.10 -9.44
C THR A 71 -2.23 0.74 -8.93
N ASP A 72 -2.17 0.97 -7.62
CA ASP A 72 -0.98 1.55 -6.98
C ASP A 72 -0.08 0.41 -6.53
N GLU A 73 0.98 0.19 -7.30
CA GLU A 73 1.94 -0.91 -7.12
C GLU A 73 3.27 -0.43 -6.53
N ILE A 74 3.27 0.71 -5.81
CA ILE A 74 4.48 1.32 -5.25
C ILE A 74 5.30 0.40 -4.34
N TYR A 75 4.66 -0.61 -3.76
CA TYR A 75 5.28 -1.64 -2.91
C TYR A 75 5.48 -2.98 -3.63
N ALA A 76 5.34 -3.06 -4.95
CA ALA A 76 5.41 -4.31 -5.71
C ALA A 76 6.68 -5.14 -5.44
N GLU A 77 7.83 -4.48 -5.33
CA GLU A 77 9.11 -5.15 -5.03
C GLU A 77 9.31 -5.49 -3.55
N LEU A 78 8.50 -4.91 -2.67
CA LEU A 78 8.57 -5.13 -1.22
C LEU A 78 7.50 -6.13 -0.79
N THR A 79 7.68 -7.38 -1.20
CA THR A 79 6.80 -8.51 -0.85
C THR A 79 7.62 -9.66 -0.26
N TYR A 80 7.01 -10.44 0.62
CA TYR A 80 7.68 -11.46 1.42
C TYR A 80 7.14 -12.84 1.06
N GLY A 81 8.01 -13.71 0.59
CA GLY A 81 7.70 -15.10 0.23
C GLY A 81 6.96 -15.29 -1.10
N LYS A 82 6.34 -14.26 -1.65
CA LYS A 82 5.67 -14.29 -2.96
C LYS A 82 5.97 -13.01 -3.72
N LYS A 83 6.09 -13.09 -5.04
CA LYS A 83 6.19 -11.92 -5.91
C LYS A 83 4.83 -11.28 -6.10
N HIS A 84 4.82 -9.96 -6.21
CA HIS A 84 3.63 -9.20 -6.60
C HIS A 84 3.10 -9.67 -7.96
N PHE A 85 1.77 -9.69 -8.08
CA PHE A 85 1.08 -9.97 -9.34
C PHE A 85 0.31 -8.72 -9.78
N SER A 86 0.74 -8.13 -10.88
CA SER A 86 0.09 -6.92 -11.42
C SER A 86 -1.24 -7.25 -12.07
N PHE A 87 -2.27 -6.47 -11.77
CA PHE A 87 -3.59 -6.58 -12.39
C PHE A 87 -3.54 -6.41 -13.92
N ALA A 88 -2.64 -5.57 -14.41
CA ALA A 88 -2.43 -5.36 -15.85
C ALA A 88 -1.89 -6.59 -16.59
N SER A 89 -1.40 -7.62 -15.86
CA SER A 89 -0.91 -8.88 -16.43
C SER A 89 -2.03 -9.87 -16.74
N ILE A 90 -3.25 -9.63 -16.27
CA ILE A 90 -4.40 -10.47 -16.55
C ILE A 90 -4.84 -10.24 -18.00
N PRO A 91 -5.15 -11.30 -18.78
CA PRO A 91 -5.71 -11.14 -20.12
C PRO A 91 -6.89 -10.19 -20.15
N ASP A 92 -6.94 -9.29 -21.15
CA ASP A 92 -7.97 -8.27 -21.37
C ASP A 92 -8.02 -7.13 -20.34
N MET A 93 -7.15 -7.13 -19.31
CA MET A 93 -7.13 -6.06 -18.30
C MET A 93 -6.17 -4.92 -18.64
N ARG A 94 -5.15 -5.17 -19.47
CA ARG A 94 -4.15 -4.16 -19.84
C ARG A 94 -4.78 -2.86 -20.40
N GLU A 95 -5.79 -3.00 -21.25
CA GLU A 95 -6.41 -1.86 -21.95
C GLU A 95 -7.36 -1.04 -21.08
N ARG A 96 -7.57 -1.44 -19.83
CA ARG A 96 -8.35 -0.73 -18.83
C ARG A 96 -7.62 -0.45 -17.54
N THR A 97 -6.31 -0.75 -17.47
CA THR A 97 -5.53 -0.60 -16.24
C THR A 97 -4.55 0.57 -16.34
N ILE A 98 -4.52 1.37 -15.30
CA ILE A 98 -3.53 2.41 -15.05
C ILE A 98 -2.65 1.90 -13.91
N VAL A 99 -1.43 1.48 -14.21
CA VAL A 99 -0.44 1.11 -13.21
C VAL A 99 0.28 2.36 -12.74
N VAL A 100 0.30 2.58 -11.43
CA VAL A 100 1.10 3.62 -10.77
C VAL A 100 2.22 2.94 -9.99
N ASN A 101 3.44 3.34 -10.21
CA ASN A 101 4.60 2.81 -9.50
C ASN A 101 5.71 3.88 -9.41
N GLY A 102 6.82 3.57 -8.76
CA GLY A 102 7.91 4.52 -8.62
C GLY A 102 9.10 3.98 -7.84
N PHE A 103 10.05 4.88 -7.61
CA PHE A 103 11.35 4.54 -7.04
C PHE A 103 11.43 4.78 -5.54
N SER A 104 10.43 5.47 -4.99
CA SER A 104 10.44 5.93 -3.59
C SER A 104 10.63 4.81 -2.56
N LYS A 105 10.07 3.62 -2.82
CA LYS A 105 10.02 2.52 -1.84
C LYS A 105 11.02 1.43 -2.18
N ALA A 106 10.89 0.81 -3.32
CA ALA A 106 11.77 -0.28 -3.77
C ALA A 106 13.26 0.13 -3.80
N TYR A 107 13.54 1.34 -4.22
CA TYR A 107 14.92 1.85 -4.36
C TYR A 107 15.30 2.88 -3.28
N ALA A 108 14.52 2.99 -2.20
CA ALA A 108 14.76 3.94 -1.10
C ALA A 108 14.94 5.41 -1.57
N MET A 109 14.28 5.80 -2.67
CA MET A 109 14.43 7.09 -3.32
C MET A 109 13.28 8.07 -3.00
N THR A 110 12.81 8.11 -1.76
CA THR A 110 11.68 8.98 -1.36
C THR A 110 11.93 10.45 -1.64
N GLY A 111 13.12 10.95 -1.34
CA GLY A 111 13.52 12.35 -1.54
C GLY A 111 13.75 12.72 -3.01
N TRP A 112 13.94 11.78 -3.89
CA TRP A 112 14.20 11.99 -5.32
C TRP A 112 12.94 12.35 -6.12
N ARG A 113 11.75 12.17 -5.55
CA ARG A 113 10.46 12.56 -6.13
C ARG A 113 10.25 11.98 -7.54
N MET A 114 10.48 10.70 -7.73
CA MET A 114 10.39 10.02 -9.02
C MET A 114 9.41 8.85 -8.98
N GLY A 115 8.48 8.82 -9.93
CA GLY A 115 7.53 7.76 -10.17
C GLY A 115 7.11 7.73 -11.64
N PHE A 116 6.32 6.76 -12.01
CA PHE A 116 5.81 6.60 -13.35
C PHE A 116 4.42 5.98 -13.35
N THR A 117 3.74 6.13 -14.48
CA THR A 117 2.49 5.44 -14.78
C THR A 117 2.63 4.66 -16.08
N ALA A 118 2.01 3.49 -16.15
CA ALA A 118 1.83 2.74 -17.38
C ALA A 118 0.33 2.55 -17.61
N ALA A 119 -0.18 3.09 -18.71
CA ALA A 119 -1.61 3.10 -19.03
C ALA A 119 -1.85 3.06 -20.54
N PRO A 120 -3.07 2.75 -20.99
CA PRO A 120 -3.44 2.85 -22.40
C PRO A 120 -3.13 4.24 -22.99
N ALA A 121 -2.67 4.28 -24.22
CA ALA A 121 -2.21 5.51 -24.87
C ALA A 121 -3.24 6.68 -24.83
N PRO A 122 -4.55 6.48 -25.01
CA PRO A 122 -5.52 7.57 -24.88
C PRO A 122 -5.52 8.21 -23.47
N ILE A 123 -5.43 7.39 -22.42
CA ILE A 123 -5.39 7.86 -21.03
C ILE A 123 -4.09 8.56 -20.72
N THR A 124 -2.95 7.95 -21.10
CA THR A 124 -1.61 8.56 -20.94
C THR A 124 -1.55 9.94 -21.58
N ARG A 125 -2.15 10.11 -22.76
CA ARG A 125 -2.19 11.40 -23.46
C ARG A 125 -2.90 12.48 -22.65
N GLU A 126 -4.02 12.15 -22.04
CA GLU A 126 -4.77 13.13 -21.23
C GLU A 126 -4.06 13.42 -19.89
N MET A 127 -3.51 12.40 -19.26
CA MET A 127 -2.69 12.57 -18.05
C MET A 127 -1.47 13.45 -18.33
N PHE A 128 -0.82 13.28 -19.48
CA PHE A 128 0.35 14.06 -19.88
C PHE A 128 0.04 15.55 -20.04
N LYS A 129 -1.13 15.91 -20.58
CA LYS A 129 -1.57 17.32 -20.65
C LYS A 129 -1.61 17.95 -19.26
N ILE A 130 -2.25 17.27 -18.30
CA ILE A 130 -2.34 17.77 -16.92
C ILE A 130 -0.95 17.85 -16.28
N HIS A 131 -0.13 16.81 -16.48
CA HIS A 131 1.23 16.75 -15.94
C HIS A 131 2.10 17.92 -16.42
N GLN A 132 2.03 18.27 -17.71
CA GLN A 132 2.78 19.40 -18.26
C GLN A 132 2.44 20.73 -17.58
N PHE A 133 1.14 20.97 -17.28
CA PHE A 133 0.73 22.20 -16.61
C PHE A 133 1.03 22.20 -15.10
N ALA A 134 0.98 21.03 -14.45
CA ALA A 134 1.16 20.93 -13.00
C ALA A 134 2.63 20.92 -12.58
N ILE A 135 3.47 20.15 -13.27
CA ILE A 135 4.85 19.82 -12.85
C ILE A 135 5.86 20.10 -13.98
N MET A 136 5.45 20.01 -15.24
CA MET A 136 6.26 20.04 -16.45
C MET A 136 7.06 18.74 -16.65
N CYS A 137 7.98 18.40 -15.73
CA CYS A 137 8.71 17.13 -15.75
C CYS A 137 9.26 16.80 -14.36
N ALA A 138 9.61 15.54 -14.14
CA ALA A 138 10.37 15.15 -12.96
C ALA A 138 11.80 15.73 -13.03
N PRO A 139 12.48 15.97 -11.88
CA PRO A 139 13.85 16.50 -11.87
C PRO A 139 14.79 15.65 -12.70
N THR A 140 15.61 16.27 -13.57
CA THR A 140 16.51 15.56 -14.48
C THR A 140 17.49 14.65 -13.74
N THR A 141 18.05 15.10 -12.62
CA THR A 141 18.94 14.29 -11.78
C THR A 141 18.24 13.01 -11.28
N SER A 142 16.96 13.12 -10.91
CA SER A 142 16.15 11.95 -10.49
C SER A 142 15.90 10.96 -11.63
N GLN A 143 15.74 11.47 -12.85
CA GLN A 143 15.58 10.62 -14.03
C GLN A 143 16.85 9.79 -14.30
N TYR A 144 18.04 10.40 -14.26
CA TYR A 144 19.30 9.68 -14.38
C TYR A 144 19.51 8.66 -13.26
N ALA A 145 19.20 9.04 -12.02
CA ALA A 145 19.28 8.14 -10.87
C ALA A 145 18.31 6.95 -11.01
N ALA A 146 17.09 7.18 -11.53
CA ALA A 146 16.13 6.12 -11.81
C ALA A 146 16.60 5.14 -12.89
N VAL A 147 17.27 5.65 -13.95
CA VAL A 147 17.89 4.79 -14.96
C VAL A 147 18.93 3.87 -14.34
N GLU A 148 19.79 4.41 -13.47
CA GLU A 148 20.81 3.60 -12.79
C GLU A 148 20.17 2.60 -11.81
N ALA A 149 19.15 3.02 -11.05
CA ALA A 149 18.41 2.13 -10.16
C ALA A 149 17.84 0.90 -10.91
N LEU A 150 17.27 1.11 -12.10
CA LEU A 150 16.75 0.01 -12.93
C LEU A 150 17.85 -0.86 -13.56
N ARG A 151 19.05 -0.32 -13.77
CA ARG A 151 20.16 -1.08 -14.36
C ARG A 151 20.91 -1.93 -13.36
N SER A 152 21.08 -1.42 -12.16
CA SER A 152 22.04 -1.95 -11.20
C SER A 152 21.46 -2.15 -9.78
N GLY A 153 20.18 -1.82 -9.56
CA GLY A 153 19.58 -1.77 -8.21
C GLY A 153 19.06 -3.10 -7.66
N ASP A 154 18.91 -4.13 -8.47
CA ASP A 154 18.21 -5.37 -8.08
C ASP A 154 18.82 -6.05 -6.84
N GLU A 155 20.16 -6.12 -6.76
CA GLU A 155 20.84 -6.73 -5.60
C GLU A 155 20.61 -5.90 -4.33
N ALA A 156 20.64 -4.57 -4.43
CA ALA A 156 20.38 -3.69 -3.29
C ALA A 156 18.92 -3.80 -2.81
N VAL A 157 17.97 -3.91 -3.74
CA VAL A 157 16.55 -4.15 -3.42
C VAL A 157 16.38 -5.49 -2.72
N ALA A 158 16.99 -6.57 -3.23
CA ALA A 158 16.92 -7.90 -2.62
C ALA A 158 17.44 -7.90 -1.17
N LYS A 159 18.61 -7.30 -0.92
CA LYS A 159 19.18 -7.16 0.43
C LYS A 159 18.27 -6.36 1.37
N MET A 160 17.67 -5.29 0.87
CA MET A 160 16.74 -4.48 1.66
C MET A 160 15.46 -5.26 1.99
N VAL A 161 14.94 -6.07 1.08
CA VAL A 161 13.76 -6.93 1.32
C VAL A 161 14.06 -7.99 2.37
N GLU A 162 15.24 -8.61 2.36
CA GLU A 162 15.69 -9.56 3.39
C GLU A 162 15.73 -8.90 4.77
N GLU A 163 16.29 -7.70 4.86
CA GLU A 163 16.36 -6.92 6.09
C GLU A 163 14.95 -6.54 6.60
N TYR A 164 14.07 -6.12 5.70
CA TYR A 164 12.67 -5.84 6.07
C TYR A 164 11.94 -7.10 6.51
N ASP A 165 12.18 -8.25 5.91
CA ASP A 165 11.56 -9.51 6.34
C ASP A 165 11.98 -9.92 7.76
N MET A 166 13.25 -9.71 8.12
CA MET A 166 13.72 -9.88 9.50
C MET A 166 12.99 -8.97 10.49
N ARG A 167 12.95 -7.66 10.17
CA ARG A 167 12.29 -6.65 11.02
C ARG A 167 10.79 -6.86 11.12
N ARG A 168 10.16 -7.30 10.04
CA ARG A 168 8.75 -7.67 9.98
C ARG A 168 8.43 -8.76 11.01
N ARG A 169 9.22 -9.83 11.01
CA ARG A 169 9.04 -10.94 11.96
C ARG A 169 9.24 -10.48 13.39
N LEU A 170 10.26 -9.67 13.63
CA LEU A 170 10.56 -9.12 14.94
C LEU A 170 9.40 -8.28 15.49
N ILE A 171 8.92 -7.31 14.72
CA ILE A 171 7.87 -6.40 15.18
C ILE A 171 6.53 -7.12 15.36
N VAL A 172 6.20 -8.07 14.47
CA VAL A 172 4.96 -8.87 14.59
C VAL A 172 5.01 -9.77 15.83
N SER A 173 6.13 -10.46 16.09
CA SER A 173 6.31 -11.23 17.33
C SER A 173 6.17 -10.34 18.55
N GLY A 174 6.87 -9.20 18.56
CA GLY A 174 6.82 -8.27 19.69
C GLY A 174 5.41 -7.75 20.01
N PHE A 175 4.62 -7.36 19.00
CA PHE A 175 3.24 -6.95 19.25
C PHE A 175 2.38 -8.10 19.79
N ASN A 176 2.50 -9.30 19.24
CA ASN A 176 1.74 -10.45 19.74
C ASN A 176 2.14 -10.83 21.18
N GLU A 177 3.42 -10.74 21.55
CA GLU A 177 3.92 -10.96 22.92
C GLU A 177 3.36 -9.92 23.90
N LEU A 178 3.13 -8.69 23.43
CA LEU A 178 2.47 -7.62 24.20
C LEU A 178 0.94 -7.79 24.30
N GLY A 179 0.35 -8.83 23.68
CA GLY A 179 -1.09 -9.04 23.65
C GLY A 179 -1.86 -8.18 22.64
N LEU A 180 -1.14 -7.53 21.72
CA LEU A 180 -1.70 -6.77 20.60
C LEU A 180 -1.69 -7.64 19.35
N THR A 181 -2.80 -8.27 19.02
CA THR A 181 -2.89 -9.19 17.88
C THR A 181 -2.41 -8.51 16.61
N CYS A 182 -1.34 -9.01 16.01
CA CYS A 182 -0.77 -8.48 14.78
C CYS A 182 -0.67 -9.59 13.74
N ARG A 183 -1.42 -9.44 12.65
CA ARG A 183 -1.28 -10.33 11.48
C ARG A 183 0.02 -10.06 10.75
N GLU A 184 0.57 -11.11 10.19
CA GLU A 184 1.82 -11.05 9.44
C GLU A 184 1.59 -10.35 8.09
N PRO A 185 2.14 -9.12 7.87
CA PRO A 185 2.05 -8.46 6.58
C PRO A 185 2.83 -9.23 5.52
N LYS A 186 2.33 -9.26 4.29
CA LYS A 186 2.96 -9.96 3.16
C LYS A 186 3.62 -9.00 2.17
N GLY A 187 3.48 -7.69 2.38
CA GLY A 187 4.11 -6.66 1.57
C GLY A 187 4.25 -5.33 2.33
N ALA A 188 4.81 -4.34 1.68
CA ALA A 188 5.17 -3.03 2.24
C ALA A 188 6.15 -3.16 3.43
N PHE A 189 6.18 -2.19 4.32
CA PHE A 189 7.00 -2.19 5.55
C PHE A 189 6.21 -1.66 6.76
N TYR A 190 4.95 -2.11 6.87
CA TYR A 190 4.04 -1.72 7.95
C TYR A 190 3.46 -2.95 8.64
N ALA A 191 3.38 -2.88 9.96
CA ALA A 191 2.57 -3.75 10.80
C ALA A 191 1.31 -3.00 11.24
N PHE A 192 0.20 -3.72 11.37
CA PHE A 192 -1.09 -3.14 11.71
C PHE A 192 -1.75 -3.92 12.85
N PRO A 193 -1.19 -3.81 14.08
CA PRO A 193 -1.72 -4.52 15.23
C PRO A 193 -3.09 -3.99 15.66
N CYS A 194 -3.94 -4.91 16.10
CA CYS A 194 -5.20 -4.63 16.77
C CYS A 194 -4.93 -4.23 18.23
N ILE A 195 -5.47 -3.10 18.64
CA ILE A 195 -5.32 -2.55 20.01
C ILE A 195 -6.59 -2.67 20.85
N SER A 196 -7.62 -3.37 20.35
CA SER A 196 -8.92 -3.48 21.03
C SER A 196 -8.83 -4.09 22.42
N SER A 197 -7.80 -4.90 22.69
CA SER A 197 -7.51 -5.45 24.03
C SER A 197 -7.20 -4.40 25.08
N THR A 198 -6.79 -3.19 24.68
CA THR A 198 -6.45 -2.08 25.60
C THR A 198 -7.68 -1.31 26.07
N GLY A 199 -8.81 -1.44 25.40
CA GLY A 199 -10.02 -0.66 25.64
C GLY A 199 -9.94 0.81 25.22
N MET A 200 -8.84 1.24 24.59
CA MET A 200 -8.63 2.60 24.07
C MET A 200 -9.08 2.69 22.62
N SER A 201 -9.49 3.87 22.18
CA SER A 201 -9.60 4.20 20.75
C SER A 201 -8.21 4.30 20.10
N SER A 202 -8.15 4.19 18.77
CA SER A 202 -6.88 4.29 18.01
C SER A 202 -6.15 5.61 18.28
N ASP A 203 -6.89 6.71 18.34
CA ASP A 203 -6.33 8.05 18.58
C ASP A 203 -5.82 8.19 20.02
N GLU A 204 -6.60 7.78 21.04
CA GLU A 204 -6.19 7.81 22.45
C GLU A 204 -4.94 6.96 22.68
N PHE A 205 -4.87 5.77 22.12
CA PHE A 205 -3.71 4.90 22.24
C PHE A 205 -2.45 5.58 21.67
N CYS A 206 -2.54 6.11 20.45
CA CYS A 206 -1.41 6.79 19.81
C CYS A 206 -0.97 8.04 20.57
N GLU A 207 -1.91 8.86 21.06
CA GLU A 207 -1.60 10.06 21.84
C GLU A 207 -0.93 9.72 23.17
N THR A 208 -1.48 8.76 23.92
CA THR A 208 -0.95 8.31 25.20
C THR A 208 0.45 7.75 25.03
N LEU A 209 0.63 6.87 24.05
CA LEU A 209 1.92 6.27 23.74
C LEU A 209 2.99 7.32 23.39
N LEU A 210 2.62 8.32 22.58
CA LEU A 210 3.52 9.41 22.23
C LEU A 210 3.90 10.28 23.44
N LYS A 211 2.90 10.65 24.24
CA LYS A 211 3.12 11.57 25.38
C LYS A 211 3.90 10.89 26.52
N GLU A 212 3.53 9.66 26.87
CA GLU A 212 4.07 8.99 28.05
C GLU A 212 5.31 8.13 27.75
N ARG A 213 5.35 7.50 26.57
CA ARG A 213 6.36 6.51 26.20
C ARG A 213 7.30 6.95 25.10
N ARG A 214 7.03 8.11 24.47
CA ARG A 214 7.84 8.65 23.36
C ARG A 214 7.93 7.71 22.16
N VAL A 215 6.87 6.94 21.90
CA VAL A 215 6.74 6.11 20.71
C VAL A 215 5.63 6.67 19.83
N ALA A 216 5.92 6.92 18.57
CA ALA A 216 4.98 7.47 17.61
C ALA A 216 4.45 6.34 16.71
N LEU A 217 3.15 6.11 16.75
CA LEU A 217 2.40 5.26 15.82
C LEU A 217 1.36 6.11 15.10
N VAL A 218 0.78 5.58 14.03
CA VAL A 218 -0.29 6.27 13.31
C VAL A 218 -1.60 5.58 13.63
N PRO A 219 -2.63 6.30 14.13
CA PRO A 219 -3.93 5.69 14.41
C PRO A 219 -4.56 5.15 13.13
N GLY A 220 -5.24 4.01 13.24
CA GLY A 220 -5.87 3.37 12.09
C GLY A 220 -6.95 4.23 11.45
N THR A 221 -7.62 5.08 12.23
CA THR A 221 -8.60 6.09 11.78
C THR A 221 -8.07 7.02 10.68
N ALA A 222 -6.75 7.28 10.65
CA ALA A 222 -6.10 8.05 9.58
C ALA A 222 -6.23 7.40 8.19
N PHE A 223 -6.61 6.11 8.12
CA PHE A 223 -6.77 5.33 6.89
C PHE A 223 -8.24 5.03 6.57
N GLY A 224 -9.16 5.70 7.22
CA GLY A 224 -10.60 5.53 7.06
C GLY A 224 -11.26 4.92 8.32
N GLN A 225 -12.59 4.93 8.35
CA GLN A 225 -13.36 4.48 9.51
C GLN A 225 -13.15 3.00 9.86
N GLY A 226 -12.85 2.17 8.87
CA GLY A 226 -12.54 0.75 9.08
C GLY A 226 -11.22 0.48 9.79
N GLY A 227 -10.42 1.51 10.05
CA GLY A 227 -9.15 1.40 10.79
C GLY A 227 -9.25 1.59 12.30
N GLU A 228 -10.43 1.91 12.85
CA GLU A 228 -10.61 2.01 14.30
C GLU A 228 -10.31 0.67 14.99
N GLY A 229 -9.66 0.73 16.14
CA GLY A 229 -9.18 -0.45 16.86
C GLY A 229 -7.83 -0.98 16.38
N PHE A 230 -7.20 -0.30 15.42
CA PHE A 230 -5.87 -0.64 14.89
C PHE A 230 -4.92 0.56 14.93
N VAL A 231 -3.62 0.27 14.88
CA VAL A 231 -2.58 1.29 14.71
C VAL A 231 -1.53 0.83 13.70
N ARG A 232 -0.95 1.77 12.95
CA ARG A 232 0.12 1.46 12.01
C ARG A 232 1.49 1.71 12.62
N ALA A 233 2.32 0.69 12.64
CA ALA A 233 3.74 0.76 12.94
C ALA A 233 4.58 0.56 11.65
N SER A 234 5.63 1.34 11.47
CA SER A 234 6.60 1.15 10.39
C SER A 234 7.82 0.38 10.90
N TYR A 235 8.27 -0.64 10.17
CA TYR A 235 9.48 -1.37 10.49
C TYR A 235 10.67 -1.03 9.56
N CYS A 236 10.65 0.14 8.94
CA CYS A 236 11.79 0.63 8.17
C CYS A 236 12.88 1.30 9.04
N TYR A 237 12.77 1.20 10.35
CA TYR A 237 13.77 1.61 11.33
C TYR A 237 14.76 0.47 11.66
N SER A 238 15.88 0.80 12.35
CA SER A 238 16.82 -0.23 12.76
C SER A 238 16.22 -1.20 13.78
N THR A 239 16.79 -2.39 13.88
CA THR A 239 16.36 -3.43 14.85
C THR A 239 16.38 -2.91 16.28
N GLU A 240 17.41 -2.12 16.66
CA GLU A 240 17.55 -1.52 17.99
C GLU A 240 16.37 -0.58 18.29
N HIS A 241 16.01 0.30 17.35
CA HIS A 241 14.87 1.21 17.52
C HIS A 241 13.53 0.45 17.61
N ILE A 242 13.37 -0.64 16.86
CA ILE A 242 12.16 -1.48 16.95
C ILE A 242 12.07 -2.14 18.33
N LEU A 243 13.16 -2.73 18.82
CA LEU A 243 13.22 -3.35 20.15
C LEU A 243 12.98 -2.33 21.26
N GLU A 244 13.59 -1.15 21.15
CA GLU A 244 13.37 -0.08 22.12
C GLU A 244 11.90 0.39 22.12
N ALA A 245 11.29 0.56 20.95
CA ALA A 245 9.88 0.94 20.84
C ALA A 245 8.98 -0.14 21.47
N LEU A 246 9.19 -1.42 21.17
CA LEU A 246 8.42 -2.53 21.75
C LEU A 246 8.56 -2.60 23.28
N SER A 247 9.75 -2.31 23.83
CA SER A 247 9.98 -2.29 25.28
C SER A 247 9.27 -1.15 26.02
N ARG A 248 8.85 -0.10 25.27
CA ARG A 248 8.16 1.07 25.82
C ARG A 248 6.64 0.97 25.71
N ILE A 249 6.13 0.09 24.84
CA ILE A 249 4.71 -0.17 24.68
C ILE A 249 4.19 -1.07 25.80
#